data_202062f362ad67d70d129348af5cd41f
#
_entry.id   202062f362ad67d70d129348af5cd41f
#
_cell.length_a   1.000
_cell.length_b   1.000
_cell.length_c   1.000
_cell.angle_alpha   90.00
_cell.angle_beta   90.00
_cell.angle_gamma   90.00
#
_symmetry.space_group_name_H-M   'P 1'
#
loop_
_entity.id
_entity.type
_entity.pdbx_description
1 polymer ?
#
loop_
_entity_poly.entity_id
_entity_poly.type
_entity_poly.pdbx_seq_one_letter_code
_entity_poly.pdbx_strand_id
1 'polypeptide(L)'
;MDRQRLQLLGVACMMIASKYEEICAPQVEEFCYITDNTYFKEEVLQMESSVLNYLKFEMTAPTPKCFLRRFVRVARGVDEVSSMQLECLSNFIAELSLLEYNMLCYAPSLIAASAVFLAKFILLPTKRPWVWNHPLSPLVFL
;
A
#
# COMPACT_ATOMS: atom_id res chain seq x y z
N MET A 1 -18.25 -11.59 -10.12
CA MET A 1 -18.34 -10.15 -10.38
C MET A 1 -18.24 -9.93 -11.87
N ASP A 2 -19.10 -9.12 -12.45
CA ASP A 2 -19.06 -8.83 -13.86
C ASP A 2 -17.83 -7.97 -14.18
N ARG A 3 -17.04 -8.36 -15.20
CA ARG A 3 -15.84 -7.65 -15.64
C ARG A 3 -16.11 -6.18 -15.97
N GLN A 4 -17.33 -5.90 -16.46
CA GLN A 4 -17.76 -4.54 -16.81
C GLN A 4 -17.89 -3.60 -15.59
N ARG A 5 -18.05 -4.15 -14.36
CA ARG A 5 -18.16 -3.38 -13.11
C ARG A 5 -16.84 -3.29 -12.33
N LEU A 6 -15.75 -3.83 -12.85
CA LEU A 6 -14.47 -3.83 -12.13
C LEU A 6 -13.93 -2.41 -11.94
N GLN A 7 -14.07 -1.55 -12.95
CA GLN A 7 -13.67 -0.14 -12.85
C GLN A 7 -14.53 0.60 -11.82
N LEU A 8 -15.86 0.39 -11.81
CA LEU A 8 -16.76 1.00 -10.83
C LEU A 8 -16.38 0.59 -9.40
N LEU A 9 -16.05 -0.70 -9.18
CA LEU A 9 -15.54 -1.17 -7.90
C LEU A 9 -14.24 -0.47 -7.53
N GLY A 10 -13.29 -0.37 -8.45
CA GLY A 10 -12.01 0.31 -8.22
C GLY A 10 -12.18 1.78 -7.80
N VAL A 11 -13.07 2.50 -8.49
CA VAL A 11 -13.40 3.89 -8.17
C VAL A 11 -14.05 4.02 -6.79
N ALA A 12 -15.01 3.16 -6.48
CA ALA A 12 -15.65 3.16 -5.15
C ALA A 12 -14.64 2.85 -4.04
N CYS A 13 -13.75 1.87 -4.24
CA CYS A 13 -12.68 1.56 -3.29
C CYS A 13 -11.71 2.75 -3.11
N MET A 14 -11.35 3.43 -4.19
CA MET A 14 -10.50 4.62 -4.13
C MET A 14 -11.17 5.75 -3.35
N MET A 15 -12.47 5.99 -3.58
CA MET A 15 -13.26 6.97 -2.85
C MET A 15 -13.35 6.62 -1.35
N ILE A 16 -13.56 5.36 -0.99
CA ILE A 16 -13.54 4.91 0.40
C ILE A 16 -12.17 5.16 1.04
N ALA A 17 -11.10 4.79 0.33
CA ALA A 17 -9.74 4.97 0.82
C ALA A 17 -9.39 6.45 1.03
N SER A 18 -9.78 7.33 0.12
CA SER A 18 -9.55 8.78 0.26
C SER A 18 -10.32 9.35 1.45
N LYS A 19 -11.58 8.97 1.64
CA LYS A 19 -12.36 9.38 2.84
C LYS A 19 -11.74 8.90 4.16
N TYR A 20 -11.02 7.78 4.12
CA TYR A 20 -10.39 7.20 5.31
C TYR A 20 -9.03 7.83 5.64
N GLU A 21 -8.24 8.18 4.63
CA GLU A 21 -6.84 8.58 4.79
C GLU A 21 -6.61 10.09 4.62
N GLU A 22 -7.46 10.80 3.87
CA GLU A 22 -7.24 12.21 3.55
C GLU A 22 -8.02 13.15 4.46
N ILE A 23 -7.41 14.30 4.79
CA ILE A 23 -8.06 15.36 5.56
C ILE A 23 -9.23 15.97 4.78
N CYS A 24 -9.04 16.15 3.47
CA CYS A 24 -10.03 16.68 2.54
C CYS A 24 -10.21 15.68 1.40
N ALA A 25 -11.12 14.73 1.56
CA ALA A 25 -11.41 13.76 0.52
C ALA A 25 -12.05 14.44 -0.70
N PRO A 26 -11.67 14.05 -1.94
CA PRO A 26 -12.31 14.51 -3.16
C PRO A 26 -13.82 14.23 -3.16
N GLN A 27 -14.57 15.05 -3.87
CA GLN A 27 -16.01 14.85 -4.01
C GLN A 27 -16.33 13.73 -5.00
N VAL A 28 -17.51 13.13 -4.88
CA VAL A 28 -17.91 12.01 -5.76
C VAL A 28 -17.88 12.38 -7.24
N GLU A 29 -18.13 13.63 -7.57
CA GLU A 29 -18.10 14.18 -8.93
C GLU A 29 -16.70 14.09 -9.56
N GLU A 30 -15.64 14.25 -8.76
CA GLU A 30 -14.26 14.11 -9.20
C GLU A 30 -13.94 12.65 -9.56
N PHE A 31 -14.48 11.69 -8.81
CA PHE A 31 -14.35 10.27 -9.12
C PHE A 31 -15.14 9.89 -10.38
N CYS A 32 -16.31 10.49 -10.62
CA CYS A 32 -17.04 10.32 -11.88
C CYS A 32 -16.22 10.87 -13.05
N TYR A 33 -15.64 12.07 -12.92
CA TYR A 33 -14.82 12.70 -13.95
C TYR A 33 -13.59 11.84 -14.34
N ILE A 34 -12.90 11.24 -13.38
CA ILE A 34 -11.75 10.37 -13.63
C ILE A 34 -12.12 9.15 -14.51
N THR A 35 -13.38 8.69 -14.44
CA THR A 35 -13.88 7.61 -15.30
C THR A 35 -14.38 8.08 -16.67
N ASP A 36 -14.07 9.30 -17.06
CA ASP A 36 -14.61 9.92 -18.25
C ASP A 36 -16.16 9.94 -18.26
N ASN A 37 -16.74 10.16 -17.08
CA ASN A 37 -18.18 10.13 -16.81
C ASN A 37 -18.88 8.84 -17.27
N THR A 38 -18.15 7.73 -17.23
CA THR A 38 -18.68 6.39 -17.57
C THR A 38 -19.75 5.95 -16.58
N TYR A 39 -19.65 6.40 -15.31
CA TYR A 39 -20.60 6.07 -14.25
C TYR A 39 -21.26 7.31 -13.68
N PHE A 40 -22.54 7.18 -13.36
CA PHE A 40 -23.30 8.22 -12.68
C PHE A 40 -22.96 8.24 -11.18
N LYS A 41 -23.15 9.38 -10.55
CA LYS A 41 -22.95 9.59 -9.12
C LYS A 41 -23.64 8.53 -8.26
N GLU A 42 -24.88 8.23 -8.59
CA GLU A 42 -25.73 7.26 -7.89
C GLU A 42 -25.11 5.84 -7.94
N GLU A 43 -24.51 5.46 -9.07
CA GLU A 43 -23.85 4.15 -9.22
C GLU A 43 -22.61 4.05 -8.36
N VAL A 44 -21.80 5.11 -8.31
CA VAL A 44 -20.59 5.16 -7.47
C VAL A 44 -20.98 5.07 -6.00
N LEU A 45 -21.96 5.83 -5.54
CA LEU A 45 -22.44 5.82 -4.14
C LEU A 45 -23.09 4.47 -3.77
N GLN A 46 -23.83 3.86 -4.69
CA GLN A 46 -24.40 2.54 -4.46
C GLN A 46 -23.32 1.47 -4.35
N MET A 47 -22.27 1.54 -5.18
CA MET A 47 -21.13 0.63 -5.12
C MET A 47 -20.35 0.85 -3.83
N GLU A 48 -20.10 2.08 -3.40
CA GLU A 48 -19.50 2.41 -2.10
C GLU A 48 -20.24 1.73 -0.96
N SER A 49 -21.56 1.94 -0.89
CA SER A 49 -22.40 1.31 0.14
C SER A 49 -22.32 -0.22 0.10
N SER A 50 -22.30 -0.81 -1.08
CA SER A 50 -22.18 -2.26 -1.25
C SER A 50 -20.84 -2.79 -0.73
N VAL A 51 -19.73 -2.09 -1.02
CA VAL A 51 -18.38 -2.45 -0.56
C VAL A 51 -18.29 -2.33 0.96
N LEU A 52 -18.74 -1.23 1.54
CA LEU A 52 -18.72 -1.02 2.99
C LEU A 52 -19.52 -2.08 3.74
N ASN A 53 -20.72 -2.42 3.24
CA ASN A 53 -21.55 -3.48 3.82
C ASN A 53 -20.89 -4.86 3.69
N TYR A 54 -20.25 -5.17 2.55
CA TYR A 54 -19.53 -6.41 2.35
C TYR A 54 -18.36 -6.55 3.32
N LEU A 55 -17.62 -5.46 3.55
CA LEU A 55 -16.51 -5.40 4.50
C LEU A 55 -16.98 -5.27 5.96
N LYS A 56 -18.29 -5.17 6.21
CA LYS A 56 -18.86 -4.90 7.56
C LYS A 56 -18.25 -3.68 8.23
N PHE A 57 -17.82 -2.70 7.44
CA PHE A 57 -17.08 -1.51 7.88
C PHE A 57 -15.74 -1.83 8.59
N GLU A 58 -15.23 -3.05 8.47
CA GLU A 58 -13.93 -3.45 9.01
C GLU A 58 -12.81 -3.02 8.05
N MET A 59 -12.45 -1.73 8.05
CA MET A 59 -11.48 -1.15 7.14
C MET A 59 -10.08 -1.00 7.74
N THR A 60 -9.95 -1.13 9.05
CA THR A 60 -8.68 -0.99 9.76
C THR A 60 -7.88 -2.28 9.64
N ALA A 61 -7.12 -2.42 8.57
CA ALA A 61 -6.20 -3.54 8.36
C ALA A 61 -4.75 -3.03 8.24
N PRO A 62 -3.76 -3.75 8.78
CA PRO A 62 -2.35 -3.37 8.62
C PRO A 62 -1.91 -3.56 7.16
N THR A 63 -1.69 -2.43 6.47
CA THR A 63 -1.23 -2.39 5.08
C THR A 63 0.30 -2.53 4.97
N PRO A 64 0.86 -2.84 3.79
CA PRO A 64 2.31 -2.82 3.57
C PRO A 64 2.94 -1.48 3.99
N LYS A 65 2.26 -0.35 3.81
CA LYS A 65 2.72 0.98 4.21
C LYS A 65 2.90 1.11 5.72
N CYS A 66 2.01 0.52 6.50
CA CYS A 66 2.10 0.51 7.96
C CYS A 66 3.36 -0.22 8.44
N PHE A 67 3.63 -1.40 7.90
CA PHE A 67 4.84 -2.17 8.19
C PHE A 67 6.10 -1.49 7.67
N LEU A 68 6.04 -0.92 6.45
CA LEU A 68 7.16 -0.23 5.83
C LEU A 68 7.66 0.93 6.71
N ARG A 69 6.75 1.76 7.21
CA ARG A 69 7.08 2.87 8.12
C ARG A 69 7.83 2.38 9.37
N ARG A 70 7.40 1.25 9.92
CA ARG A 70 8.06 0.63 11.09
C ARG A 70 9.44 0.09 10.73
N PHE A 71 9.55 -0.65 9.63
CA PHE A 71 10.81 -1.29 9.22
C PHE A 71 11.87 -0.28 8.78
N VAL A 72 11.49 0.75 8.04
CA VAL A 72 12.40 1.85 7.68
C VAL A 72 12.91 2.56 8.93
N ARG A 73 12.07 2.80 9.93
CA ARG A 73 12.50 3.42 11.20
C ARG A 73 13.56 2.60 11.92
N VAL A 74 13.39 1.28 11.99
CA VAL A 74 14.37 0.37 12.60
C VAL A 74 15.64 0.31 11.74
N ALA A 75 15.50 0.28 10.43
CA ALA A 75 16.61 0.20 9.48
C ALA A 75 17.52 1.44 9.48
N ARG A 76 17.00 2.61 9.87
CA ARG A 76 17.75 3.89 9.95
C ARG A 76 18.87 3.91 10.98
N GLY A 77 18.78 3.13 12.04
CA GLY A 77 19.73 3.13 13.16
C GLY A 77 21.07 2.43 12.89
N VAL A 78 21.25 1.80 11.75
CA VAL A 78 22.35 0.84 11.51
C VAL A 78 23.32 1.28 10.41
N ASP A 79 22.94 2.16 9.48
CA ASP A 79 23.71 2.45 8.28
C ASP A 79 23.83 3.95 7.93
N GLU A 80 24.92 4.30 7.22
CA GLU A 80 25.23 5.66 6.72
C GLU A 80 24.33 6.13 5.55
N VAL A 81 23.31 5.32 5.17
CA VAL A 81 22.37 5.71 4.10
C VAL A 81 21.52 6.88 4.55
N SER A 82 21.38 7.87 3.67
CA SER A 82 20.40 8.92 3.88
C SER A 82 19.02 8.30 4.15
N SER A 83 18.51 8.58 5.35
CA SER A 83 17.20 8.12 5.81
C SER A 83 16.10 8.37 4.78
N MET A 84 16.18 9.48 4.06
CA MET A 84 15.22 9.89 3.03
C MET A 84 15.30 9.00 1.77
N GLN A 85 16.51 8.68 1.31
CA GLN A 85 16.70 7.83 0.13
C GLN A 85 16.16 6.41 0.37
N LEU A 86 16.46 5.84 1.55
CA LEU A 86 15.94 4.52 1.92
C LEU A 86 14.41 4.53 1.97
N GLU A 87 13.82 5.55 2.57
CA GLU A 87 12.37 5.67 2.67
C GLU A 87 11.70 5.82 1.30
N CYS A 88 12.20 6.73 0.45
CA CYS A 88 11.67 6.95 -0.88
C CYS A 88 11.77 5.68 -1.74
N LEU A 89 12.93 5.03 -1.76
CA LEU A 89 13.13 3.83 -2.57
C LEU A 89 12.31 2.65 -2.06
N SER A 90 12.22 2.46 -0.74
CA SER A 90 11.39 1.41 -0.15
C SER A 90 9.90 1.62 -0.44
N ASN A 91 9.41 2.86 -0.38
CA ASN A 91 8.04 3.20 -0.76
C ASN A 91 7.79 2.90 -2.23
N PHE A 92 8.66 3.34 -3.12
CA PHE A 92 8.54 3.09 -4.55
C PHE A 92 8.47 1.59 -4.87
N ILE A 93 9.35 0.78 -4.29
CA ILE A 93 9.34 -0.68 -4.48
C ILE A 93 8.05 -1.30 -3.94
N ALA A 94 7.56 -0.86 -2.79
CA ALA A 94 6.30 -1.34 -2.23
C ALA A 94 5.10 -0.94 -3.11
N GLU A 95 5.11 0.25 -3.70
CA GLU A 95 4.08 0.72 -4.64
C GLU A 95 4.08 -0.10 -5.93
N LEU A 96 5.26 -0.47 -6.46
CA LEU A 96 5.36 -1.36 -7.62
C LEU A 96 4.67 -2.71 -7.38
N SER A 97 4.67 -3.22 -6.14
CA SER A 97 3.98 -4.47 -5.81
C SER A 97 2.47 -4.43 -6.03
N LEU A 98 1.86 -3.23 -6.00
CA LEU A 98 0.43 -3.05 -6.25
C LEU A 98 0.04 -3.27 -7.72
N LEU A 99 1.00 -3.21 -8.63
CA LEU A 99 0.77 -3.44 -10.07
C LEU A 99 0.74 -4.94 -10.43
N GLU A 100 1.19 -5.80 -9.52
CA GLU A 100 1.29 -7.25 -9.76
C GLU A 100 0.26 -8.00 -8.93
N TYR A 101 -0.75 -8.59 -9.58
CA TYR A 101 -1.85 -9.29 -8.92
C TYR A 101 -1.39 -10.45 -8.03
N ASN A 102 -0.33 -11.16 -8.43
CA ASN A 102 0.21 -12.28 -7.65
C ASN A 102 0.79 -11.84 -6.29
N MET A 103 1.08 -10.56 -6.10
CA MET A 103 1.55 -10.04 -4.81
C MET A 103 0.47 -10.07 -3.72
N LEU A 104 -0.80 -10.21 -4.09
CA LEU A 104 -1.91 -10.33 -3.12
C LEU A 104 -1.86 -11.59 -2.27
N CYS A 105 -1.13 -12.64 -2.69
CA CYS A 105 -0.98 -13.86 -1.89
C CYS A 105 0.04 -13.73 -0.75
N TYR A 106 0.85 -12.67 -0.73
CA TYR A 106 1.87 -12.47 0.29
C TYR A 106 1.38 -11.57 1.43
N ALA A 107 1.83 -11.87 2.64
CA ALA A 107 1.52 -11.05 3.80
C ALA A 107 2.05 -9.61 3.61
N PRO A 108 1.29 -8.58 4.01
CA PRO A 108 1.71 -7.17 3.89
C PRO A 108 3.07 -6.87 4.55
N SER A 109 3.36 -7.53 5.67
CA SER A 109 4.64 -7.44 6.36
C SER A 109 5.80 -7.99 5.52
N LEU A 110 5.58 -9.08 4.79
CA LEU A 110 6.60 -9.68 3.92
C LEU A 110 6.92 -8.75 2.74
N ILE A 111 5.90 -8.18 2.10
CA ILE A 111 6.08 -7.20 1.03
C ILE A 111 6.90 -6.01 1.53
N ALA A 112 6.55 -5.46 2.68
CA ALA A 112 7.27 -4.34 3.27
C ALA A 112 8.72 -4.69 3.63
N ALA A 113 8.97 -5.87 4.22
CA ALA A 113 10.31 -6.32 4.56
C ALA A 113 11.19 -6.51 3.31
N SER A 114 10.63 -7.12 2.27
CA SER A 114 11.32 -7.33 0.99
C SER A 114 11.63 -6.00 0.30
N ALA A 115 10.72 -5.02 0.35
CA ALA A 115 10.94 -3.70 -0.21
C ALA A 115 12.09 -2.96 0.49
N VAL A 116 12.15 -2.99 1.82
CA VAL A 116 13.26 -2.39 2.59
C VAL A 116 14.58 -3.12 2.33
N PHE A 117 14.54 -4.44 2.26
CA PHE A 117 15.72 -5.25 1.96
C PHE A 117 16.30 -4.90 0.57
N LEU A 118 15.44 -4.87 -0.45
CA LEU A 118 15.85 -4.56 -1.82
C LEU A 118 16.35 -3.11 -1.93
N ALA A 119 15.69 -2.16 -1.28
CA ALA A 119 16.15 -0.77 -1.24
C ALA A 119 17.55 -0.65 -0.61
N LYS A 120 17.81 -1.34 0.50
CA LYS A 120 19.15 -1.39 1.10
C LYS A 120 20.18 -2.03 0.18
N PHE A 121 19.83 -3.11 -0.48
CA PHE A 121 20.72 -3.78 -1.43
C PHE A 121 21.13 -2.87 -2.59
N ILE A 122 20.19 -2.07 -3.11
CA ILE A 122 20.45 -1.11 -4.20
C ILE A 122 21.31 0.05 -3.70
N LEU A 123 21.03 0.58 -2.51
CA LEU A 123 21.73 1.75 -1.97
C LEU A 123 23.13 1.41 -1.39
N LEU A 124 23.31 0.17 -0.91
CA LEU A 124 24.55 -0.31 -0.28
C LEU A 124 24.98 -1.65 -0.88
N PRO A 125 25.38 -1.71 -2.15
CA PRO A 125 25.71 -2.98 -2.83
C PRO A 125 26.95 -3.68 -2.22
N THR A 126 27.82 -2.96 -1.54
CA THR A 126 29.05 -3.50 -0.93
C THR A 126 28.84 -4.10 0.46
N LYS A 127 27.80 -3.67 1.17
CA LYS A 127 27.43 -4.26 2.47
C LYS A 127 26.47 -5.40 2.19
N ARG A 128 26.90 -6.65 2.43
CA ARG A 128 26.05 -7.85 2.25
C ARG A 128 24.78 -7.71 3.09
N PRO A 129 23.59 -7.50 2.51
CA PRO A 129 22.37 -7.23 3.26
C PRO A 129 21.84 -8.46 4.04
N TRP A 130 22.35 -9.67 3.77
CA TRP A 130 22.02 -10.89 4.47
C TRP A 130 22.79 -11.11 5.78
N VAL A 131 23.74 -10.27 6.12
CA VAL A 131 24.31 -10.27 7.46
C VAL A 131 23.36 -9.48 8.38
N TRP A 132 22.18 -10.03 8.55
CA TRP A 132 21.18 -9.56 9.52
C TRP A 132 21.65 -9.95 10.93
N ASN A 133 22.69 -9.31 11.40
CA ASN A 133 23.13 -9.50 12.78
C ASN A 133 22.30 -8.71 13.80
N HIS A 134 21.13 -8.16 13.44
CA HIS A 134 20.24 -7.40 14.35
C HIS A 134 18.81 -7.19 13.87
N PRO A 135 17.94 -6.73 14.68
CA PRO A 135 16.87 -7.29 15.51
C PRO A 135 15.53 -7.45 14.77
N LEU A 136 15.49 -7.55 13.45
CA LEU A 136 14.26 -7.79 12.69
C LEU A 136 13.92 -9.28 12.55
N SER A 137 14.85 -10.18 12.89
CA SER A 137 14.60 -11.63 12.82
C SER A 137 13.42 -12.11 13.67
N PRO A 138 13.11 -11.51 14.84
CA PRO A 138 11.91 -11.88 15.59
C PRO A 138 10.61 -11.24 15.10
N LEU A 139 10.68 -10.18 14.25
CA LEU A 139 9.51 -9.40 13.85
C LEU A 139 8.86 -9.88 12.55
N VAL A 140 9.55 -10.72 11.78
CA VAL A 140 9.04 -11.29 10.54
C VAL A 140 8.28 -12.61 10.79
N PHE A 141 8.46 -13.22 11.98
CA PHE A 141 7.86 -14.50 12.33
C PHE A 141 6.75 -14.40 13.40
N LEU A 142 6.26 -13.23 13.74
CA LEU A 142 5.06 -12.96 14.51
C LEU A 142 4.03 -12.20 13.67
#